data_4fc995a7b6dd4ee7d8da570bd2753954
#
_entry.id   4fc995a7b6dd4ee7d8da570bd2753954
#
_cell.length_a   1.000
_cell.length_b   1.000
_cell.length_c   1.000
_cell.angle_alpha   90.00
_cell.angle_beta   90.00
_cell.angle_gamma   90.00
#
_symmetry.space_group_name_H-M   'P 1'
#
loop_
_entity.id
_entity.type
_entity.pdbx_description
1 polymer ?
#
loop_
_entity_poly.entity_id
_entity_poly.type
_entity_poly.pdbx_seq_one_letter_code
_entity_poly.pdbx_strand_id
1 'polypeptide(L)'
;MQVVIQKIPENLQEFEALAAKGRQPEHICALFLCALALFDRDKDAGTAAMDLLRGPKPMSPYDCQFLRDRLRGKAYLPLAYFEGATPENGYQPRAPYRLNVLADPRPQDMEPGYLRVFLKTAGADSPRPMKLRQKASTGEWFLWEYSSILSGIRIPAVEDPWA
;
A
#
# COMPACT_ATOMS: atom_id res chain seq x y z
N MET A 1 4.50 2.53 14.15
CA MET A 1 5.75 2.91 13.45
C MET A 1 5.46 3.86 12.30
N GLN A 2 6.42 4.70 11.96
CA GLN A 2 6.27 5.63 10.85
C GLN A 2 7.35 5.35 9.80
N VAL A 3 6.94 5.29 8.53
CA VAL A 3 7.85 5.17 7.39
C VAL A 3 7.84 6.49 6.64
N VAL A 4 9.03 6.98 6.28
CA VAL A 4 9.19 8.26 5.57
C VAL A 4 9.79 7.99 4.20
N ILE A 5 9.14 8.51 3.17
CA ILE A 5 9.59 8.41 1.78
C ILE A 5 9.76 9.82 1.24
N GLN A 6 10.91 10.10 0.62
CA GLN A 6 11.20 11.43 0.08
C GLN A 6 10.48 11.69 -1.25
N LYS A 7 10.27 10.63 -2.05
CA LYS A 7 9.66 10.73 -3.37
C LYS A 7 8.88 9.44 -3.66
N ILE A 8 7.69 9.58 -4.24
CA ILE A 8 6.93 8.44 -4.76
C ILE A 8 7.58 8.02 -6.09
N PRO A 9 8.00 6.76 -6.23
CA PRO A 9 8.63 6.29 -7.47
C PRO A 9 7.75 6.49 -8.70
N GLU A 10 8.35 6.96 -9.79
CA GLU A 10 7.65 7.21 -11.05
C GLU A 10 7.91 6.12 -12.09
N ASN A 11 8.87 5.24 -11.82
CA ASN A 11 9.21 4.11 -12.69
C ASN A 11 9.74 2.94 -11.86
N LEU A 12 9.91 1.80 -12.50
CA LEU A 12 10.35 0.58 -11.83
C LEU A 12 11.75 0.72 -11.24
N GLN A 13 12.66 1.41 -11.92
CA GLN A 13 14.03 1.62 -11.45
C GLN A 13 14.04 2.39 -10.13
N GLU A 14 13.27 3.46 -10.03
CA GLU A 14 13.13 4.22 -8.78
C GLU A 14 12.49 3.38 -7.68
N PHE A 15 11.50 2.55 -8.03
CA PHE A 15 10.88 1.63 -7.08
C PHE A 15 11.89 0.62 -6.53
N GLU A 16 12.67 0.01 -7.39
CA GLU A 16 13.68 -0.97 -7.00
C GLU A 16 14.74 -0.33 -6.08
N ALA A 17 15.14 0.89 -6.38
CA ALA A 17 16.09 1.63 -5.54
C ALA A 17 15.51 1.90 -4.14
N LEU A 18 14.21 2.24 -4.06
CA LEU A 18 13.54 2.44 -2.78
C LEU A 18 13.40 1.10 -2.03
N ALA A 19 13.05 0.02 -2.72
CA ALA A 19 12.92 -1.31 -2.13
C ALA A 19 14.23 -1.84 -1.58
N ALA A 20 15.35 -1.46 -2.19
CA ALA A 20 16.68 -1.86 -1.72
C ALA A 20 17.07 -1.25 -0.37
N LYS A 21 16.42 -0.17 0.05
CA LYS A 21 16.71 0.52 1.31
C LYS A 21 16.19 -0.21 2.54
N GLY A 22 15.22 -1.09 2.40
CA GLY A 22 14.69 -1.85 3.52
C GLY A 22 13.46 -2.65 3.15
N ARG A 23 13.33 -3.81 3.81
CA ARG A 23 12.22 -4.74 3.62
C ARG A 23 11.63 -5.18 4.95
N GLN A 24 11.73 -4.35 5.96
CA GLN A 24 11.01 -4.57 7.21
C GLN A 24 9.49 -4.48 6.92
N PRO A 25 8.64 -5.10 7.76
CA PRO A 25 7.20 -5.10 7.51
C PRO A 25 6.60 -3.72 7.19
N GLU A 26 6.99 -2.69 7.94
CA GLU A 26 6.48 -1.33 7.72
C GLU A 26 6.93 -0.75 6.37
N HIS A 27 8.12 -1.12 5.91
CA HIS A 27 8.60 -0.70 4.60
C HIS A 27 7.83 -1.38 3.47
N ILE A 28 7.48 -2.66 3.64
CA ILE A 28 6.65 -3.38 2.66
C ILE A 28 5.30 -2.67 2.49
N CYS A 29 4.71 -2.17 3.57
CA CYS A 29 3.46 -1.42 3.49
C CYS A 29 3.61 -0.16 2.64
N ALA A 30 4.67 0.61 2.87
CA ALA A 30 4.94 1.82 2.09
C ALA A 30 5.24 1.50 0.63
N LEU A 31 6.03 0.47 0.39
CA LEU A 31 6.35 0.01 -0.97
C LEU A 31 5.10 -0.46 -1.71
N PHE A 32 4.16 -1.09 -1.02
CA PHE A 32 2.89 -1.48 -1.61
C PHE A 32 2.12 -0.27 -2.15
N LEU A 33 2.02 0.81 -1.37
CA LEU A 33 1.36 2.04 -1.83
C LEU A 33 2.08 2.63 -3.04
N CYS A 34 3.41 2.59 -3.05
CA CYS A 34 4.20 3.02 -4.20
C CYS A 34 3.94 2.15 -5.43
N ALA A 35 3.83 0.84 -5.24
CA ALA A 35 3.53 -0.10 -6.33
C ALA A 35 2.14 0.17 -6.93
N LEU A 36 1.16 0.51 -6.09
CA LEU A 36 -0.18 0.88 -6.56
C LEU A 36 -0.14 2.17 -7.38
N ALA A 37 0.59 3.18 -6.92
CA ALA A 37 0.73 4.44 -7.66
C ALA A 37 1.41 4.21 -9.00
N LEU A 38 2.43 3.34 -9.02
CA LEU A 38 3.12 2.97 -10.26
C LEU A 38 2.21 2.18 -11.20
N PHE A 39 1.40 1.27 -10.67
CA PHE A 39 0.44 0.48 -11.44
C PHE A 39 -0.57 1.38 -12.17
N ASP A 40 -1.02 2.44 -11.52
CA ASP A 40 -1.94 3.40 -12.14
C ASP A 40 -1.31 4.13 -13.33
N ARG A 41 -0.02 4.43 -13.25
CA ARG A 41 0.73 5.12 -14.32
C ARG A 41 1.13 4.18 -15.45
N ASP A 42 1.61 2.99 -15.10
CA ASP A 42 2.20 2.00 -16.01
C ASP A 42 1.92 0.61 -15.43
N LYS A 43 0.97 -0.08 -16.02
CA LYS A 43 0.52 -1.39 -15.50
C LYS A 43 1.63 -2.43 -15.47
N ASP A 44 2.50 -2.45 -16.46
CA ASP A 44 3.60 -3.43 -16.52
C ASP A 44 4.62 -3.15 -15.41
N ALA A 45 5.00 -1.90 -15.22
CA ALA A 45 5.91 -1.51 -14.16
C ALA A 45 5.30 -1.77 -12.78
N GLY A 46 4.02 -1.43 -12.60
CA GLY A 46 3.31 -1.69 -11.36
C GLY A 46 3.17 -3.16 -11.03
N THR A 47 2.91 -3.99 -12.06
CA THR A 47 2.85 -5.45 -11.88
C THR A 47 4.20 -6.00 -11.47
N ALA A 48 5.29 -5.55 -12.11
CA ALA A 48 6.64 -5.96 -11.74
C ALA A 48 6.98 -5.54 -10.30
N ALA A 49 6.59 -4.34 -9.89
CA ALA A 49 6.77 -3.87 -8.52
C ALA A 49 6.00 -4.75 -7.52
N MET A 50 4.74 -5.09 -7.82
CA MET A 50 3.94 -5.98 -6.99
C MET A 50 4.58 -7.37 -6.89
N ASP A 51 5.11 -7.90 -7.99
CA ASP A 51 5.77 -9.21 -8.00
C ASP A 51 6.97 -9.23 -7.05
N LEU A 52 7.75 -8.16 -6.99
CA LEU A 52 8.84 -8.02 -6.04
C LEU A 52 8.36 -8.09 -4.59
N LEU A 53 7.20 -7.52 -4.30
CA LEU A 53 6.64 -7.52 -2.95
C LEU A 53 5.96 -8.83 -2.58
N ARG A 54 5.46 -9.57 -3.56
CA ARG A 54 4.76 -10.84 -3.35
C ARG A 54 5.70 -12.04 -3.37
N GLY A 55 6.88 -11.89 -3.95
CA GLY A 55 7.92 -12.91 -3.94
C GLY A 55 7.48 -14.26 -4.52
N PRO A 56 7.42 -15.32 -3.69
CA PRO A 56 7.10 -16.67 -4.19
C PRO A 56 5.73 -16.81 -4.86
N LYS A 57 4.82 -15.87 -4.61
CA LYS A 57 3.48 -15.90 -5.21
C LYS A 57 3.25 -14.61 -6.01
N PRO A 58 3.72 -14.54 -7.27
CA PRO A 58 3.57 -13.34 -8.08
C PRO A 58 2.12 -13.08 -8.46
N MET A 59 1.87 -11.93 -9.07
CA MET A 59 0.54 -11.51 -9.51
C MET A 59 0.00 -12.46 -10.57
N SER A 60 -1.24 -12.92 -10.37
CA SER A 60 -1.99 -13.64 -11.40
C SER A 60 -2.74 -12.64 -12.30
N PRO A 61 -3.27 -13.09 -13.46
CA PRO A 61 -4.16 -12.26 -14.27
C PRO A 61 -5.37 -11.75 -13.46
N TYR A 62 -5.92 -12.57 -12.57
CA TYR A 62 -7.00 -12.17 -11.67
C TYR A 62 -6.56 -11.04 -10.73
N ASP A 63 -5.38 -11.16 -10.14
CA ASP A 63 -4.84 -10.13 -9.25
C ASP A 63 -4.66 -8.80 -9.98
N CYS A 64 -4.17 -8.83 -11.21
CA CYS A 64 -4.00 -7.64 -12.03
C CYS A 64 -5.35 -7.01 -12.37
N GLN A 65 -6.34 -7.82 -12.69
CA GLN A 65 -7.71 -7.34 -12.97
C GLN A 65 -8.33 -6.71 -11.72
N PHE A 66 -8.13 -7.32 -10.57
CA PHE A 66 -8.59 -6.78 -9.28
C PHE A 66 -8.03 -5.38 -9.03
N LEU A 67 -6.70 -5.19 -9.21
CA LEU A 67 -6.08 -3.87 -9.04
C LEU A 67 -6.62 -2.87 -10.07
N ARG A 68 -6.76 -3.30 -11.31
CA ARG A 68 -7.28 -2.46 -12.38
C ARG A 68 -8.67 -1.93 -12.06
N ASP A 69 -9.54 -2.81 -11.58
CA ASP A 69 -10.92 -2.45 -11.22
C ASP A 69 -10.96 -1.53 -10.00
N ARG A 70 -10.16 -1.81 -8.99
CA ARG A 70 -10.14 -1.02 -7.75
C ARG A 70 -9.52 0.37 -7.92
N LEU A 71 -8.54 0.50 -8.80
CA LEU A 71 -7.85 1.77 -9.03
C LEU A 71 -8.49 2.62 -10.11
N ARG A 72 -9.43 2.08 -10.87
CA ARG A 72 -10.08 2.82 -11.97
C ARG A 72 -10.74 4.10 -11.45
N GLY A 73 -10.29 5.24 -11.98
CA GLY A 73 -10.78 6.56 -11.55
C GLY A 73 -10.40 6.94 -10.13
N LYS A 74 -9.46 6.22 -9.51
CA LYS A 74 -9.07 6.41 -8.12
C LYS A 74 -7.55 6.48 -7.96
N ALA A 75 -6.90 7.28 -8.79
CA ALA A 75 -5.44 7.49 -8.71
C ALA A 75 -5.01 8.01 -7.34
N TYR A 76 -5.91 8.68 -6.61
CA TYR A 76 -5.66 9.18 -5.26
C TYR A 76 -5.54 8.08 -4.20
N LEU A 77 -6.07 6.89 -4.46
CA LEU A 77 -6.25 5.85 -3.44
C LEU A 77 -4.96 5.50 -2.70
N PRO A 78 -3.83 5.19 -3.37
CA PRO A 78 -2.60 4.88 -2.65
C PRO A 78 -2.07 6.07 -1.84
N LEU A 79 -2.36 7.30 -2.24
CA LEU A 79 -1.90 8.50 -1.54
C LEU A 79 -2.74 8.80 -0.30
N ALA A 80 -3.93 8.24 -0.20
CA ALA A 80 -4.86 8.49 0.91
C ALA A 80 -4.34 8.02 2.27
N TYR A 81 -3.30 7.20 2.28
CA TYR A 81 -2.70 6.64 3.50
C TYR A 81 -1.52 7.46 4.03
N PHE A 82 -1.03 8.42 3.26
CA PHE A 82 0.06 9.27 3.72
C PHE A 82 -0.48 10.43 4.56
N GLU A 83 0.28 10.80 5.57
CA GLU A 83 -0.08 11.87 6.49
C GLU A 83 -0.30 13.18 5.73
N GLY A 84 -1.36 13.90 6.06
CA GLY A 84 -1.74 15.13 5.40
C GLY A 84 -2.65 14.96 4.19
N ALA A 85 -2.85 13.73 3.69
CA ALA A 85 -3.84 13.45 2.66
C ALA A 85 -5.23 13.37 3.28
N THR A 86 -6.17 14.18 2.78
CA THR A 86 -7.54 14.23 3.27
C THR A 86 -8.52 14.29 2.10
N PRO A 87 -9.80 13.89 2.30
CA PRO A 87 -10.81 14.08 1.26
C PRO A 87 -10.92 15.53 0.79
N GLU A 88 -10.74 16.49 1.70
CA GLU A 88 -10.88 17.92 1.43
C GLU A 88 -9.77 18.45 0.51
N ASN A 89 -8.57 17.88 0.58
CA ASN A 89 -7.47 18.31 -0.29
C ASN A 89 -7.23 17.36 -1.47
N GLY A 90 -8.20 16.45 -1.76
CA GLY A 90 -8.09 15.51 -2.86
C GLY A 90 -7.03 14.45 -2.64
N TYR A 91 -6.72 14.14 -1.38
CA TYR A 91 -5.67 13.20 -0.99
C TYR A 91 -4.31 13.57 -1.57
N GLN A 92 -3.92 14.83 -1.40
CA GLN A 92 -2.64 15.36 -1.88
C GLN A 92 -1.70 15.59 -0.70
N PRO A 93 -0.94 14.57 -0.26
CA PRO A 93 0.06 14.73 0.78
C PRO A 93 1.26 15.49 0.22
N ARG A 94 2.10 16.03 1.11
CA ARG A 94 3.34 16.72 0.75
C ARG A 94 4.54 15.88 1.13
N ALA A 95 5.60 16.00 0.32
CA ALA A 95 6.89 15.41 0.67
C ALA A 95 7.48 16.11 1.92
N PRO A 96 8.16 15.43 2.82
CA PRO A 96 8.36 13.98 2.81
C PRO A 96 7.06 13.24 3.14
N TYR A 97 6.85 12.10 2.46
CA TYR A 97 5.63 11.31 2.64
C TYR A 97 5.77 10.40 3.86
N ARG A 98 4.82 10.50 4.77
CA ARG A 98 4.84 9.78 6.05
C ARG A 98 3.68 8.81 6.15
N LEU A 99 3.99 7.53 6.34
CA LEU A 99 3.00 6.48 6.51
C LEU A 99 3.01 6.02 7.97
N ASN A 100 1.84 6.04 8.60
CA ASN A 100 1.67 5.54 9.97
C ASN A 100 1.19 4.11 9.95
N VAL A 101 2.05 3.18 10.38
CA VAL A 101 1.77 1.75 10.47
C VAL A 101 1.55 1.39 11.93
N LEU A 102 0.39 0.84 12.24
CA LEU A 102 0.00 0.48 13.60
C LEU A 102 0.14 -1.03 13.80
N ALA A 103 0.61 -1.41 14.98
CA ALA A 103 0.70 -2.81 15.37
C ALA A 103 -0.69 -3.43 15.51
N ASP A 104 -0.77 -4.74 15.28
CA ASP A 104 -1.97 -5.50 15.53
C ASP A 104 -2.27 -5.54 17.04
N PRO A 105 -3.48 -5.13 17.49
CA PRO A 105 -3.84 -5.25 18.91
C PRO A 105 -4.03 -6.69 19.35
N ARG A 106 -4.16 -7.64 18.42
CA ARG A 106 -4.37 -9.06 18.70
C ARG A 106 -3.39 -9.93 17.91
N PRO A 107 -2.09 -9.80 18.14
CA PRO A 107 -1.10 -10.56 17.36
C PRO A 107 -1.23 -12.08 17.57
N GLN A 108 -1.77 -12.51 18.71
CA GLN A 108 -2.00 -13.93 19.02
C GLN A 108 -3.06 -14.59 18.13
N ASP A 109 -3.92 -13.80 17.47
CA ASP A 109 -4.93 -14.33 16.55
C ASP A 109 -4.34 -14.72 15.19
N MET A 110 -3.08 -14.37 14.95
CA MET A 110 -2.39 -14.67 13.69
C MET A 110 -1.63 -15.99 13.78
N GLU A 111 -1.66 -16.75 12.68
CA GLU A 111 -0.85 -17.95 12.56
C GLU A 111 0.65 -17.61 12.52
N PRO A 112 1.52 -18.52 13.01
CA PRO A 112 2.97 -18.32 12.87
C PRO A 112 3.37 -18.07 11.42
N GLY A 113 4.26 -17.10 11.22
CA GLY A 113 4.72 -16.72 9.88
C GLY A 113 3.85 -15.68 9.20
N TYR A 114 2.78 -15.24 9.83
CA TYR A 114 1.93 -14.16 9.33
C TYR A 114 1.95 -12.97 10.28
N LEU A 115 1.85 -11.78 9.72
CA LEU A 115 1.79 -10.53 10.48
C LEU A 115 0.68 -9.66 9.94
N ARG A 116 -0.22 -9.22 10.82
CA ARG A 116 -1.23 -8.23 10.48
C ARG A 116 -0.78 -6.86 10.98
N VAL A 117 -0.89 -5.86 10.15
CA VAL A 117 -0.64 -4.46 10.50
C VAL A 117 -1.81 -3.62 10.02
N PHE A 118 -1.91 -2.39 10.52
CA PHE A 118 -2.99 -1.47 10.16
C PHE A 118 -2.41 -0.16 9.67
N LEU A 119 -2.97 0.38 8.60
CA LEU A 119 -2.57 1.67 8.05
C LEU A 119 -3.62 2.73 8.39
N LYS A 120 -3.17 3.87 8.92
CA LYS A 120 -4.04 5.02 9.14
C LYS A 120 -4.36 5.71 7.82
N THR A 121 -5.57 6.24 7.74
CA THR A 121 -6.01 7.07 6.62
C THR A 121 -7.11 8.02 7.08
N ALA A 122 -7.12 9.22 6.54
CA ALA A 122 -8.22 10.17 6.76
C ALA A 122 -9.46 9.79 5.95
N GLY A 123 -9.37 8.82 5.06
CA GLY A 123 -10.47 8.35 4.22
C GLY A 123 -11.34 7.28 4.85
N ALA A 124 -11.05 6.85 6.09
CA ALA A 124 -11.84 5.84 6.80
C ALA A 124 -11.88 6.14 8.29
N ASP A 125 -12.93 5.65 8.96
CA ASP A 125 -13.12 5.88 10.40
C ASP A 125 -12.16 5.04 11.25
N SER A 126 -11.67 3.94 10.69
CA SER A 126 -10.72 3.06 11.39
C SER A 126 -9.55 2.70 10.47
N PRO A 127 -8.38 2.38 11.05
CA PRO A 127 -7.23 1.94 10.26
C PRO A 127 -7.55 0.68 9.45
N ARG A 128 -6.91 0.54 8.30
CA ARG A 128 -7.14 -0.56 7.36
C ARG A 128 -6.08 -1.64 7.53
N PRO A 129 -6.51 -2.93 7.63
CA PRO A 129 -5.57 -4.04 7.81
C PRO A 129 -4.86 -4.45 6.52
N MET A 130 -3.64 -4.92 6.71
CA MET A 130 -2.86 -5.65 5.72
C MET A 130 -2.26 -6.88 6.39
N LYS A 131 -2.05 -7.94 5.62
CA LYS A 131 -1.30 -9.11 6.09
C LYS A 131 -0.03 -9.30 5.29
N LEU A 132 1.02 -9.62 6.00
CA LEU A 132 2.33 -9.98 5.45
C LEU A 132 2.62 -11.43 5.80
N ARG A 133 3.43 -12.08 4.98
CA ARG A 133 3.86 -13.45 5.18
C ARG A 133 5.36 -13.54 5.19
N GLN A 134 5.91 -14.23 6.15
CA GLN A 134 7.35 -14.46 6.25
C GLN A 134 7.73 -15.75 5.55
N LYS A 135 8.79 -15.69 4.74
CA LYS A 135 9.39 -16.88 4.16
C LYS A 135 10.31 -17.51 5.21
N ALA A 136 9.95 -18.68 5.68
CA ALA A 136 10.64 -19.34 6.81
C ALA A 136 12.13 -19.56 6.53
N SER A 137 12.50 -19.91 5.30
CA SER A 137 13.89 -20.22 4.94
C SER A 137 14.82 -19.00 4.94
N THR A 138 14.29 -17.78 4.73
CA THR A 138 15.09 -16.56 4.61
C THR A 138 14.77 -15.52 5.66
N GLY A 139 13.60 -15.60 6.30
CA GLY A 139 13.12 -14.60 7.23
C GLY A 139 12.57 -13.34 6.55
N GLU A 140 12.55 -13.29 5.23
CA GLU A 140 12.04 -12.16 4.48
C GLU A 140 10.52 -12.06 4.57
N TRP A 141 10.02 -10.83 4.60
CA TRP A 141 8.59 -10.54 4.61
C TRP A 141 8.09 -10.21 3.20
N PHE A 142 6.89 -10.70 2.89
CA PHE A 142 6.23 -10.48 1.61
C PHE A 142 4.78 -10.05 1.82
N LEU A 143 4.26 -9.33 0.87
CA LEU A 143 2.87 -8.91 0.84
C LEU A 143 1.96 -10.13 0.65
N TRP A 144 0.92 -10.26 1.48
CA TRP A 144 0.00 -11.39 1.43
C TRP A 144 -1.44 -10.98 1.15
N GLU A 145 -2.09 -10.23 2.04
CA GLU A 145 -3.45 -9.73 1.85
C GLU A 145 -3.49 -8.22 1.93
N TYR A 146 -4.17 -7.58 0.98
CA TYR A 146 -4.20 -6.13 0.88
C TYR A 146 -5.54 -5.57 0.39
N SER A 147 -6.58 -6.40 0.23
CA SER A 147 -7.85 -5.96 -0.35
C SER A 147 -8.53 -4.85 0.44
N SER A 148 -8.38 -4.84 1.76
CA SER A 148 -8.97 -3.81 2.63
C SER A 148 -8.41 -2.42 2.38
N ILE A 149 -7.16 -2.34 1.91
CA ILE A 149 -6.52 -1.05 1.58
C ILE A 149 -7.21 -0.39 0.39
N LEU A 150 -7.80 -1.20 -0.50
CA LEU A 150 -8.36 -0.76 -1.78
C LEU A 150 -9.88 -0.56 -1.73
N SER A 151 -10.50 -0.63 -0.56
CA SER A 151 -11.96 -0.52 -0.44
C SER A 151 -12.38 0.36 0.71
N GLY A 152 -13.55 1.00 0.54
CA GLY A 152 -14.16 1.78 1.61
C GLY A 152 -13.47 3.09 1.96
N ILE A 153 -12.62 3.61 1.10
CA ILE A 153 -12.01 4.92 1.28
C ILE A 153 -12.96 5.99 0.72
N ARG A 154 -13.23 7.03 1.50
CA ARG A 154 -14.11 8.12 1.07
C ARG A 154 -13.57 8.77 -0.20
N ILE A 155 -14.49 9.10 -1.12
CA ILE A 155 -14.11 9.82 -2.33
C ILE A 155 -13.64 11.24 -1.96
N PRO A 156 -12.79 11.87 -2.81
CA PRO A 156 -12.42 13.27 -2.59
C PRO A 156 -13.67 14.16 -2.49
N ALA A 157 -13.61 15.16 -1.61
CA ALA A 157 -14.77 16.04 -1.37
C ALA A 157 -15.28 16.70 -2.65
N VAL A 158 -14.38 17.06 -3.57
CA VAL A 158 -14.74 17.68 -4.85
C VAL A 158 -15.58 16.77 -5.74
N GLU A 159 -15.48 15.45 -5.57
CA GLU A 159 -16.25 14.45 -6.32
C GLU A 159 -17.53 14.03 -5.60
N ASP A 160 -17.71 14.45 -4.34
CA ASP A 160 -18.83 14.05 -3.50
C ASP A 160 -19.97 15.07 -3.63
N PRO A 161 -21.13 14.67 -4.22
CA PRO A 161 -22.25 15.59 -4.32
C PRO A 161 -22.89 15.96 -2.98
N TRP A 162 -22.53 15.26 -1.91
CA TRP A 162 -23.04 15.50 -0.56
C TRP A 162 -22.04 16.18 0.37
N ALA A 163 -20.88 16.55 -0.16
CA ALA A 163 -19.85 17.24 0.63
C ALA A 163 -20.20 18.71 0.86
#